data_ec3a74fb3ae54235457393dcd444a54c
#
_entry.id   ec3a74fb3ae54235457393dcd444a54c
#
_cell.length_a   1.000
_cell.length_b   1.000
_cell.length_c   1.000
_cell.angle_alpha   90.00
_cell.angle_beta   90.00
_cell.angle_gamma   90.00
#
_symmetry.space_group_name_H-M   'P 1'
#
loop_
_entity.id
_entity.type
_entity.pdbx_description
1 polymer ?
#
loop_
_entity_poly.entity_id
_entity_poly.type
_entity_poly.pdbx_seq_one_letter_code
_entity_poly.pdbx_strand_id
1 'polypeptide(L)'
;MRNVATQRVVNVVEQLKRTDFYGTNKKPRKISKEEAQQNNNHFTYRENGKTVFYDVGTDGELITAMRTFTPTQLQGLLRTMQNIGRFFRNAITITPSFMIANLIRGDMAGVVTTDAPLRPMVDTIRGLKNALQDTETIQEMKTIGGFGGYTFGESSTDFAKKMKRFYRRHEGYTIVDTPQKLTDMFAGFVDRINYVGEATELATREAIYRRLVEGGTDKADAAYEALNLINYSRRGNPQGGLAQTFALLVPLVPFLNARVQGLYRTGTAFGTEATARKTAVKGLALMGMSIGLYSIMSQQDDWDKEPLHRKLNYYIIYAGDKKFLIPKPFEVGAIFSTIPEVFIDGIRNKDGEYVAEAVSQIFLNNFSFNPIPQAISPILEVATNRDFFRGRELESLGVRGLPTEMRAYSTTSEFAKLVGQGSAAMGISPIEFEQLVNGYLGSLGGLFLGGMDSVLGTFGTVPERPAGLFGNSVADTAARNLGISRFVKERPADPSNRYLSEFYEMKREADELLRGINRLREEGNIEEARALKRANRGLLAVRATLNKKYTILNEINDKIAGIKTSGAEPDEKKKRIDRLIKQRNRIVSDMTRLKERIRGSN
;
A
#
# COMPACT_ATOMS: atom_id res chain seq x y z
N MET A 1 12.53 -18.23 -19.81
CA MET A 1 13.57 -17.18 -19.84
C MET A 1 14.75 -17.46 -18.90
N ARG A 2 14.57 -17.69 -17.59
CA ARG A 2 15.68 -17.94 -16.65
C ARG A 2 16.63 -19.07 -17.07
N ASN A 3 16.07 -20.20 -17.43
CA ASN A 3 16.88 -21.34 -17.83
C ASN A 3 17.75 -21.02 -19.06
N VAL A 4 17.21 -20.22 -19.98
CA VAL A 4 17.95 -19.76 -21.17
C VAL A 4 19.08 -18.80 -20.78
N ALA A 5 18.81 -17.86 -19.86
CA ALA A 5 19.83 -16.95 -19.34
C ALA A 5 20.94 -17.73 -18.61
N THR A 6 20.55 -18.67 -17.75
CA THR A 6 21.53 -19.54 -17.04
C THR A 6 22.35 -20.38 -18.02
N GLN A 7 21.74 -20.97 -19.05
CA GLN A 7 22.46 -21.71 -20.09
C GLN A 7 23.43 -20.81 -20.87
N ARG A 8 23.05 -19.56 -21.19
CA ARG A 8 23.96 -18.60 -21.84
C ARG A 8 25.16 -18.28 -20.94
N VAL A 9 24.93 -18.05 -19.64
CA VAL A 9 26.04 -17.84 -18.69
C VAL A 9 26.94 -19.07 -18.63
N VAL A 10 26.38 -20.28 -18.57
CA VAL A 10 27.18 -21.52 -18.64
C VAL A 10 28.01 -21.59 -19.92
N ASN A 11 27.42 -21.24 -21.07
CA ASN A 11 28.15 -21.23 -22.34
C ASN A 11 29.30 -20.20 -22.36
N VAL A 12 29.08 -19.02 -21.78
CA VAL A 12 30.15 -18.00 -21.62
C VAL A 12 31.24 -18.50 -20.69
N VAL A 13 30.89 -19.07 -19.54
CA VAL A 13 31.84 -19.65 -18.60
C VAL A 13 32.62 -20.81 -19.24
N GLU A 14 31.97 -21.67 -20.03
CA GLU A 14 32.63 -22.74 -20.79
C GLU A 14 33.59 -22.20 -21.87
N GLN A 15 33.26 -21.07 -22.51
CA GLN A 15 34.17 -20.39 -23.43
C GLN A 15 35.36 -19.76 -22.76
N LEU A 16 35.13 -19.09 -21.60
CA LEU A 16 36.21 -18.52 -20.79
C LEU A 16 37.17 -19.55 -20.22
N LYS A 17 36.71 -20.77 -19.99
CA LYS A 17 37.54 -21.93 -19.62
C LYS A 17 38.67 -22.22 -20.63
N ARG A 18 38.42 -21.93 -21.92
CA ARG A 18 39.38 -22.16 -22.99
C ARG A 18 40.45 -21.10 -23.12
N THR A 19 40.28 -19.95 -22.42
CA THR A 19 41.15 -18.78 -22.53
C THR A 19 42.02 -18.52 -21.29
N ASP A 20 42.17 -19.49 -20.36
CA ASP A 20 42.91 -19.38 -19.10
C ASP A 20 42.59 -18.14 -18.25
N PHE A 21 41.42 -17.58 -18.42
CA PHE A 21 40.99 -16.37 -17.71
C PHE A 21 40.71 -16.60 -16.20
N TYR A 22 40.51 -17.85 -15.80
CA TYR A 22 40.36 -18.25 -14.40
C TYR A 22 41.69 -18.73 -13.84
N GLY A 23 42.42 -17.86 -13.18
CA GLY A 23 43.68 -18.18 -12.46
C GLY A 23 43.47 -19.05 -11.22
N THR A 24 42.54 -20.00 -11.22
CA THR A 24 42.15 -20.83 -10.10
C THR A 24 42.35 -22.32 -10.38
N ASN A 25 42.78 -23.06 -9.37
CA ASN A 25 43.06 -24.50 -9.45
C ASN A 25 41.83 -25.40 -9.70
N LYS A 26 40.61 -24.87 -9.77
CA LYS A 26 39.36 -25.61 -10.03
C LYS A 26 38.61 -25.03 -11.23
N LYS A 27 38.62 -25.78 -12.34
CA LYS A 27 37.89 -25.43 -13.54
C LYS A 27 36.37 -25.63 -13.35
N PRO A 28 35.51 -24.72 -13.84
CA PRO A 28 34.07 -24.92 -13.85
C PRO A 28 33.68 -26.21 -14.56
N ARG A 29 32.74 -27.01 -13.99
CA ARG A 29 32.32 -28.32 -14.54
C ARG A 29 30.93 -28.74 -14.10
N LYS A 30 30.30 -29.64 -14.88
CA LYS A 30 29.08 -30.34 -14.44
C LYS A 30 29.46 -31.34 -13.34
N ILE A 31 28.64 -31.38 -12.27
CA ILE A 31 28.84 -32.27 -11.12
C ILE A 31 27.63 -33.15 -10.86
N SER A 32 27.81 -34.26 -10.15
CA SER A 32 26.71 -35.13 -9.75
C SER A 32 25.85 -34.51 -8.65
N LYS A 33 24.67 -35.07 -8.41
CA LYS A 33 23.77 -34.61 -7.33
C LYS A 33 24.38 -34.85 -5.94
N GLU A 34 25.09 -35.95 -5.79
CA GLU A 34 25.80 -36.34 -4.55
C GLU A 34 26.94 -35.36 -4.28
N GLU A 35 27.74 -35.04 -5.29
CA GLU A 35 28.83 -34.08 -5.20
C GLU A 35 28.28 -32.66 -4.91
N ALA A 36 27.12 -32.29 -5.49
CA ALA A 36 26.47 -31.03 -5.24
C ALA A 36 25.94 -30.87 -3.82
N GLN A 37 25.63 -31.95 -3.12
CA GLN A 37 25.25 -31.92 -1.70
C GLN A 37 26.43 -31.58 -0.77
N GLN A 38 27.63 -31.91 -1.20
CA GLN A 38 28.88 -31.66 -0.44
C GLN A 38 29.59 -30.38 -0.87
N ASN A 39 29.25 -29.84 -2.02
CA ASN A 39 29.88 -28.67 -2.64
C ASN A 39 28.95 -27.46 -2.68
N ASN A 40 29.29 -26.43 -1.91
CA ASN A 40 28.51 -25.19 -1.88
C ASN A 40 28.77 -24.24 -3.06
N ASN A 41 29.65 -24.59 -4.00
CA ASN A 41 30.06 -23.73 -5.10
C ASN A 41 29.36 -24.08 -6.43
N HIS A 42 28.09 -24.46 -6.38
CA HIS A 42 27.30 -24.82 -7.58
C HIS A 42 26.01 -24.05 -7.69
N PHE A 43 25.48 -23.96 -8.91
CA PHE A 43 24.10 -23.57 -9.20
C PHE A 43 23.42 -24.61 -10.08
N THR A 44 22.11 -24.53 -10.23
CA THR A 44 21.33 -25.50 -11.00
C THR A 44 20.63 -24.86 -12.18
N TYR A 45 20.58 -25.58 -13.30
CA TYR A 45 19.76 -25.23 -14.47
C TYR A 45 19.14 -26.50 -15.08
N ARG A 46 18.21 -26.33 -16.04
CA ARG A 46 17.61 -27.45 -16.75
C ARG A 46 18.17 -27.56 -18.16
N GLU A 47 18.62 -28.75 -18.51
CA GLU A 47 19.07 -29.11 -19.84
C GLU A 47 18.30 -30.36 -20.30
N ASN A 48 17.61 -30.31 -21.43
CA ASN A 48 16.78 -31.41 -21.93
C ASN A 48 15.81 -32.00 -20.88
N GLY A 49 15.18 -31.13 -20.07
CA GLY A 49 14.22 -31.55 -19.04
C GLY A 49 14.86 -32.07 -17.73
N LYS A 50 16.15 -32.34 -17.71
CA LYS A 50 16.90 -32.81 -16.52
C LYS A 50 17.54 -31.64 -15.76
N THR A 51 17.61 -31.76 -14.43
CA THR A 51 18.34 -30.78 -13.60
C THR A 51 19.84 -31.09 -13.68
N VAL A 52 20.62 -30.10 -14.08
CA VAL A 52 22.08 -30.15 -14.12
C VAL A 52 22.63 -29.29 -13.00
N PHE A 53 23.63 -29.82 -12.29
CA PHE A 53 24.39 -29.11 -11.26
C PHE A 53 25.72 -28.67 -11.89
N TYR A 54 26.04 -27.38 -11.73
CA TYR A 54 27.23 -26.80 -12.35
C TYR A 54 28.07 -26.11 -11.28
N ASP A 55 29.29 -26.63 -11.09
CA ASP A 55 30.29 -26.06 -10.19
C ASP A 55 31.08 -24.99 -10.96
N VAL A 56 31.12 -23.78 -10.44
CA VAL A 56 31.86 -22.64 -11.01
C VAL A 56 33.22 -22.43 -10.40
N GLY A 57 33.70 -23.38 -9.60
CA GLY A 57 35.00 -23.30 -8.93
C GLY A 57 34.98 -22.36 -7.73
N THR A 58 35.86 -21.36 -7.70
CA THR A 58 36.06 -20.47 -6.54
C THR A 58 35.41 -19.09 -6.68
N ASP A 59 34.71 -18.82 -7.76
CA ASP A 59 34.08 -17.53 -8.00
C ASP A 59 32.80 -17.36 -7.16
N GLY A 60 32.95 -16.84 -5.93
CA GLY A 60 31.85 -16.62 -4.99
C GLY A 60 30.86 -15.56 -5.46
N GLU A 61 31.29 -14.58 -6.25
CA GLU A 61 30.41 -13.52 -6.76
C GLU A 61 29.51 -14.07 -7.87
N LEU A 62 30.07 -14.83 -8.81
CA LEU A 62 29.29 -15.49 -9.86
C LEU A 62 28.27 -16.47 -9.27
N ILE A 63 28.67 -17.27 -8.26
CA ILE A 63 27.75 -18.18 -7.57
C ILE A 63 26.62 -17.42 -6.91
N THR A 64 26.94 -16.35 -6.20
CA THR A 64 25.96 -15.50 -5.53
C THR A 64 25.00 -14.88 -6.56
N ALA A 65 25.51 -14.34 -7.65
CA ALA A 65 24.69 -13.81 -8.74
C ALA A 65 23.77 -14.88 -9.34
N MET A 66 24.29 -16.06 -9.65
CA MET A 66 23.51 -17.14 -10.25
C MET A 66 22.47 -17.75 -9.30
N ARG A 67 22.77 -17.83 -8.01
CA ARG A 67 21.82 -18.31 -6.98
C ARG A 67 20.71 -17.33 -6.69
N THR A 68 20.98 -16.04 -6.76
CA THR A 68 19.95 -15.00 -6.59
C THR A 68 18.90 -15.02 -7.70
N PHE A 69 19.23 -15.59 -8.88
CA PHE A 69 18.25 -15.87 -9.92
C PHE A 69 17.27 -17.01 -9.57
N THR A 70 17.62 -17.88 -8.63
CA THR A 70 16.76 -19.01 -8.24
C THR A 70 16.00 -18.64 -6.97
N PRO A 71 14.64 -18.52 -6.99
CA PRO A 71 13.89 -18.27 -5.77
C PRO A 71 14.11 -19.40 -4.79
N THR A 72 14.34 -19.06 -3.53
CA THR A 72 14.38 -20.04 -2.45
C THR A 72 13.07 -20.82 -2.43
N GLN A 73 13.12 -22.12 -2.71
CA GLN A 73 11.96 -23.00 -2.64
C GLN A 73 11.80 -23.49 -1.20
N LEU A 74 10.85 -22.91 -0.50
CA LEU A 74 10.47 -23.35 0.84
C LEU A 74 9.65 -24.65 0.75
N GLN A 75 9.73 -25.50 1.77
CA GLN A 75 9.00 -26.77 1.83
C GLN A 75 7.88 -26.72 2.89
N GLY A 76 6.92 -27.62 2.78
CA GLY A 76 5.83 -27.79 3.77
C GLY A 76 4.99 -26.52 3.96
N LEU A 77 4.72 -26.18 5.22
CA LEU A 77 3.91 -25.01 5.61
C LEU A 77 4.49 -23.70 5.05
N LEU A 78 5.82 -23.52 5.08
CA LEU A 78 6.48 -22.33 4.56
C LEU A 78 6.24 -22.15 3.06
N ARG A 79 6.15 -23.23 2.28
CA ARG A 79 5.80 -23.19 0.86
C ARG A 79 4.36 -22.71 0.65
N THR A 80 3.45 -23.16 1.50
CA THR A 80 2.05 -22.69 1.48
C THR A 80 1.98 -21.19 1.77
N MET A 81 2.64 -20.73 2.83
CA MET A 81 2.74 -19.31 3.18
C MET A 81 3.38 -18.48 2.06
N GLN A 82 4.43 -19.01 1.42
CA GLN A 82 5.05 -18.37 0.26
C GLN A 82 4.08 -18.23 -0.92
N ASN A 83 3.29 -19.25 -1.22
CA ASN A 83 2.31 -19.21 -2.30
C ASN A 83 1.19 -18.22 -2.01
N ILE A 84 0.73 -18.19 -0.75
CA ILE A 84 -0.23 -17.23 -0.25
C ILE A 84 0.34 -15.80 -0.37
N GLY A 85 1.55 -15.56 0.12
CA GLY A 85 2.21 -14.26 0.02
C GLY A 85 2.43 -13.79 -1.43
N ARG A 86 2.69 -14.72 -2.38
CA ARG A 86 2.76 -14.41 -3.82
C ARG A 86 1.40 -14.01 -4.37
N PHE A 87 0.36 -14.75 -4.01
CA PHE A 87 -1.00 -14.43 -4.43
C PHE A 87 -1.40 -13.02 -4.00
N PHE A 88 -1.19 -12.67 -2.73
CA PHE A 88 -1.53 -11.36 -2.20
C PHE A 88 -0.72 -10.24 -2.83
N ARG A 89 0.57 -10.46 -3.04
CA ARG A 89 1.42 -9.48 -3.72
C ARG A 89 0.88 -9.18 -5.12
N ASN A 90 0.53 -10.22 -5.88
CA ASN A 90 -0.06 -10.06 -7.19
C ASN A 90 -1.42 -9.35 -7.12
N ALA A 91 -2.26 -9.70 -6.15
CA ALA A 91 -3.56 -9.06 -5.94
C ALA A 91 -3.47 -7.55 -5.65
N ILE A 92 -2.42 -7.11 -4.95
CA ILE A 92 -2.17 -5.69 -4.68
C ILE A 92 -1.59 -5.00 -5.91
N THR A 93 -0.59 -5.61 -6.57
CA THR A 93 0.17 -4.98 -7.66
C THR A 93 -0.60 -4.88 -8.97
N ILE A 94 -1.60 -5.74 -9.17
CA ILE A 94 -2.44 -5.74 -10.38
C ILE A 94 -3.42 -4.56 -10.43
N THR A 95 -3.59 -3.80 -9.35
CA THR A 95 -4.55 -2.71 -9.34
C THR A 95 -4.03 -1.47 -10.04
N PRO A 96 -4.84 -0.81 -10.89
CA PRO A 96 -4.41 0.40 -11.60
C PRO A 96 -3.94 1.52 -10.67
N SER A 97 -4.56 1.66 -9.49
CA SER A 97 -4.13 2.64 -8.49
C SER A 97 -2.71 2.37 -7.96
N PHE A 98 -2.34 1.10 -7.80
CA PHE A 98 -0.97 0.74 -7.44
C PHE A 98 0.02 1.04 -8.58
N MET A 99 -0.35 0.70 -9.82
CA MET A 99 0.47 0.95 -11.01
C MET A 99 0.76 2.44 -11.18
N ILE A 100 -0.28 3.30 -11.10
CA ILE A 100 -0.15 4.75 -11.17
C ILE A 100 0.74 5.28 -10.05
N ALA A 101 0.50 4.83 -8.81
CA ALA A 101 1.32 5.26 -7.68
C ALA A 101 2.79 4.89 -7.85
N ASN A 102 3.07 3.67 -8.33
CA ASN A 102 4.44 3.20 -8.56
C ASN A 102 5.11 3.92 -9.73
N LEU A 103 4.38 4.23 -10.80
CA LEU A 103 4.89 5.02 -11.91
C LEU A 103 5.38 6.39 -11.43
N ILE A 104 4.54 7.10 -10.67
CA ILE A 104 4.88 8.43 -10.13
C ILE A 104 6.06 8.34 -9.16
N ARG A 105 6.05 7.39 -8.24
CA ARG A 105 7.12 7.18 -7.26
C ARG A 105 8.44 6.78 -7.90
N GLY A 106 8.36 5.88 -8.87
CA GLY A 106 9.53 5.42 -9.63
C GLY A 106 10.19 6.53 -10.42
N ASP A 107 9.37 7.37 -11.09
CA ASP A 107 9.85 8.54 -11.82
C ASP A 107 10.61 9.51 -10.89
N MET A 108 9.98 9.95 -9.81
CA MET A 108 10.59 10.88 -8.85
C MET A 108 11.86 10.30 -8.20
N ALA A 109 11.83 9.02 -7.84
CA ALA A 109 13.02 8.35 -7.30
C ALA A 109 14.13 8.26 -8.34
N GLY A 110 13.80 7.91 -9.58
CA GLY A 110 14.74 7.87 -10.70
C GLY A 110 15.40 9.20 -10.98
N VAL A 111 14.62 10.28 -10.99
CA VAL A 111 15.14 11.65 -11.15
C VAL A 111 16.21 11.97 -10.10
N VAL A 112 15.98 11.62 -8.85
CA VAL A 112 16.89 11.95 -7.74
C VAL A 112 18.09 11.01 -7.67
N THR A 113 17.88 9.69 -7.82
CA THR A 113 18.89 8.67 -7.49
C THR A 113 19.68 8.12 -8.67
N THR A 114 19.38 8.51 -9.92
CA THR A 114 20.12 8.06 -11.10
C THR A 114 20.92 9.19 -11.74
N ASP A 115 21.96 8.85 -12.51
CA ASP A 115 22.72 9.83 -13.29
C ASP A 115 22.02 10.23 -14.60
N ALA A 116 20.94 9.56 -14.97
CA ALA A 116 20.16 9.86 -16.15
C ALA A 116 19.57 11.29 -16.07
N PRO A 117 19.68 12.10 -17.14
CA PRO A 117 19.09 13.44 -17.19
C PRO A 117 17.60 13.38 -17.50
N LEU A 118 16.83 12.79 -16.56
CA LEU A 118 15.39 12.60 -16.70
C LEU A 118 14.64 13.93 -16.59
N ARG A 119 13.68 14.12 -17.48
CA ARG A 119 12.64 15.15 -17.34
C ARG A 119 11.46 14.52 -16.59
N PRO A 120 11.17 15.01 -15.36
CA PRO A 120 10.14 14.40 -14.51
C PRO A 120 8.83 14.18 -15.26
N MET A 121 8.25 13.01 -15.15
CA MET A 121 7.05 12.51 -15.80
C MET A 121 7.08 12.47 -17.33
N VAL A 122 7.74 13.41 -18.01
CA VAL A 122 7.77 13.48 -19.49
C VAL A 122 8.44 12.24 -20.09
N ASP A 123 9.63 11.91 -19.60
CA ASP A 123 10.39 10.78 -20.12
C ASP A 123 9.77 9.44 -19.70
N THR A 124 9.22 9.36 -18.51
CA THR A 124 8.53 8.18 -18.02
C THR A 124 7.19 7.92 -18.74
N ILE A 125 6.42 8.97 -19.09
CA ILE A 125 5.22 8.81 -19.94
C ILE A 125 5.60 8.33 -21.34
N ARG A 126 6.69 8.84 -21.91
CA ARG A 126 7.22 8.34 -23.18
C ARG A 126 7.66 6.88 -23.04
N GLY A 127 8.35 6.53 -21.96
CA GLY A 127 8.73 5.14 -21.66
C GLY A 127 7.54 4.22 -21.51
N LEU A 128 6.45 4.68 -20.88
CA LEU A 128 5.20 3.93 -20.80
C LEU A 128 4.61 3.65 -22.19
N LYS A 129 4.58 4.68 -23.06
CA LYS A 129 4.14 4.48 -24.46
C LYS A 129 5.00 3.47 -25.17
N ASN A 130 6.33 3.57 -25.05
CA ASN A 130 7.27 2.65 -25.67
C ASN A 130 7.09 1.21 -25.16
N ALA A 131 6.86 1.04 -23.86
CA ALA A 131 6.62 -0.26 -23.23
C ALA A 131 5.28 -0.88 -23.68
N LEU A 132 4.22 -0.08 -23.82
CA LEU A 132 2.92 -0.53 -24.34
C LEU A 132 2.97 -0.89 -25.82
N GLN A 133 3.89 -0.35 -26.59
CA GLN A 133 4.09 -0.64 -28.01
C GLN A 133 5.16 -1.70 -28.25
N ASP A 134 5.82 -2.20 -27.19
CA ASP A 134 6.95 -3.15 -27.26
C ASP A 134 7.99 -2.77 -28.31
N THR A 135 8.43 -1.51 -28.29
CA THR A 135 9.36 -0.92 -29.26
C THR A 135 10.72 -1.64 -29.28
N GLU A 136 11.51 -1.40 -30.32
CA GLU A 136 12.85 -1.96 -30.47
C GLU A 136 13.74 -1.67 -29.25
N THR A 137 13.67 -0.47 -28.68
CA THR A 137 14.38 -0.09 -27.43
C THR A 137 14.00 -1.00 -26.26
N ILE A 138 12.71 -1.32 -26.11
CA ILE A 138 12.22 -2.24 -25.07
C ILE A 138 12.74 -3.67 -25.33
N GLN A 139 12.71 -4.13 -26.54
CA GLN A 139 13.20 -5.46 -26.92
C GLN A 139 14.72 -5.57 -26.71
N GLU A 140 15.46 -4.53 -27.07
CA GLU A 140 16.89 -4.43 -26.83
C GLU A 140 17.20 -4.49 -25.34
N MET A 141 16.52 -3.67 -24.52
CA MET A 141 16.70 -3.63 -23.06
C MET A 141 16.36 -5.00 -22.41
N LYS A 142 15.31 -5.68 -22.91
CA LYS A 142 14.98 -7.05 -22.47
C LYS A 142 16.08 -8.05 -22.83
N THR A 143 16.69 -7.91 -23.99
CA THR A 143 17.74 -8.83 -24.48
C THR A 143 19.04 -8.68 -23.68
N ILE A 144 19.41 -7.45 -23.32
CA ILE A 144 20.61 -7.14 -22.53
C ILE A 144 20.42 -7.51 -21.04
N GLY A 145 19.17 -7.73 -20.59
CA GLY A 145 18.87 -8.09 -19.21
C GLY A 145 18.51 -6.91 -18.31
N GLY A 146 18.32 -5.72 -18.87
CA GLY A 146 17.83 -4.52 -18.16
C GLY A 146 16.39 -4.65 -17.62
N PHE A 147 15.77 -5.80 -17.84
CA PHE A 147 14.43 -6.14 -17.38
C PHE A 147 14.50 -7.16 -16.24
N GLY A 148 14.48 -6.66 -15.01
CA GLY A 148 14.33 -7.47 -13.79
C GLY A 148 12.86 -7.75 -13.45
N GLY A 149 12.04 -8.12 -14.40
CA GLY A 149 10.61 -8.35 -14.23
C GLY A 149 10.31 -9.47 -13.25
N TYR A 150 10.00 -9.11 -12.01
CA TYR A 150 9.70 -10.05 -10.94
C TYR A 150 8.38 -9.78 -10.23
N THR A 151 7.75 -8.64 -10.49
CA THR A 151 6.46 -8.31 -9.89
C THR A 151 5.35 -9.14 -10.54
N PHE A 152 5.48 -9.46 -11.84
CA PHE A 152 4.49 -10.16 -12.65
C PHE A 152 4.98 -11.50 -13.21
N GLY A 153 5.90 -12.17 -12.53
CA GLY A 153 6.59 -13.38 -13.02
C GLY A 153 5.77 -14.68 -13.09
N GLU A 154 4.45 -14.61 -12.98
CA GLU A 154 3.54 -15.69 -13.34
C GLU A 154 2.67 -15.18 -14.50
N SER A 155 2.58 -16.00 -15.58
CA SER A 155 1.64 -15.67 -16.66
C SER A 155 0.23 -15.59 -16.07
N SER A 156 -0.57 -14.67 -16.57
CA SER A 156 -1.99 -14.53 -16.21
C SER A 156 -2.77 -15.82 -16.34
N THR A 157 -2.40 -16.68 -17.31
CA THR A 157 -2.92 -18.04 -17.46
C THR A 157 -2.61 -18.92 -16.25
N ASP A 158 -1.45 -18.77 -15.60
CA ASP A 158 -1.12 -19.52 -14.38
C ASP A 158 -1.84 -18.96 -13.17
N PHE A 159 -2.06 -17.64 -13.10
CA PHE A 159 -2.88 -16.99 -12.08
C PHE A 159 -4.35 -17.43 -12.22
N ALA A 160 -4.92 -17.38 -13.42
CA ALA A 160 -6.30 -17.83 -13.68
C ALA A 160 -6.47 -19.34 -13.40
N LYS A 161 -5.49 -20.19 -13.75
CA LYS A 161 -5.50 -21.61 -13.39
C LYS A 161 -5.41 -21.85 -11.89
N LYS A 162 -4.66 -21.02 -11.14
CA LYS A 162 -4.56 -21.11 -9.68
C LYS A 162 -5.83 -20.63 -9.00
N MET A 163 -6.46 -19.56 -9.49
CA MET A 163 -7.79 -19.12 -9.06
C MET A 163 -8.81 -20.22 -9.29
N LYS A 164 -8.85 -20.82 -10.49
CA LYS A 164 -9.74 -21.94 -10.80
C LYS A 164 -9.51 -23.15 -9.89
N ARG A 165 -8.25 -23.48 -9.56
CA ARG A 165 -7.93 -24.56 -8.59
C ARG A 165 -8.30 -24.20 -7.16
N PHE A 166 -8.14 -22.95 -6.76
CA PHE A 166 -8.55 -22.45 -5.44
C PHE A 166 -10.06 -22.56 -5.28
N TYR A 167 -10.84 -22.09 -6.25
CA TYR A 167 -12.28 -22.24 -6.27
C TYR A 167 -12.71 -23.73 -6.28
N ARG A 168 -12.11 -24.58 -7.11
CA ARG A 168 -12.44 -26.02 -7.14
C ARG A 168 -12.13 -26.79 -5.86
N ARG A 169 -11.13 -26.39 -5.06
CA ARG A 169 -10.79 -27.04 -3.79
C ARG A 169 -11.75 -26.72 -2.65
N HIS A 170 -12.55 -25.68 -2.80
CA HIS A 170 -13.53 -25.24 -1.81
C HIS A 170 -14.96 -25.47 -2.29
N GLU A 171 -15.15 -26.32 -3.30
CA GLU A 171 -16.45 -26.76 -3.81
C GLU A 171 -17.17 -27.69 -2.80
N GLY A 172 -17.65 -27.09 -1.70
CA GLY A 172 -18.81 -27.58 -0.96
C GLY A 172 -20.04 -26.70 -1.15
N TYR A 173 -19.90 -25.59 -1.93
CA TYR A 173 -21.01 -24.70 -2.28
C TYR A 173 -21.11 -24.60 -3.80
N THR A 174 -22.19 -25.16 -4.34
CA THR A 174 -22.66 -24.94 -5.71
C THR A 174 -22.99 -23.47 -5.92
N ILE A 175 -21.99 -22.67 -6.24
CA ILE A 175 -22.22 -21.42 -6.95
C ILE A 175 -22.26 -21.80 -8.42
N VAL A 176 -23.46 -21.69 -8.98
CA VAL A 176 -23.85 -21.73 -10.39
C VAL A 176 -22.68 -21.94 -11.35
N ASP A 177 -22.78 -22.94 -12.23
CA ASP A 177 -21.92 -23.15 -13.38
C ASP A 177 -21.62 -21.82 -14.08
N THR A 178 -20.48 -21.23 -13.74
CA THR A 178 -20.07 -19.96 -14.35
C THR A 178 -19.76 -20.26 -15.80
N PRO A 179 -20.47 -19.71 -16.78
CA PRO A 179 -20.25 -20.01 -18.18
C PRO A 179 -18.78 -19.82 -18.52
N GLN A 180 -18.21 -20.74 -19.27
CA GLN A 180 -16.80 -20.74 -19.70
C GLN A 180 -16.40 -19.37 -20.29
N LYS A 181 -17.33 -18.69 -20.96
CA LYS A 181 -17.19 -17.32 -21.47
C LYS A 181 -16.87 -16.28 -20.40
N LEU A 182 -17.44 -16.40 -19.18
CA LEU A 182 -17.17 -15.43 -18.09
C LEU A 182 -15.76 -15.63 -17.52
N THR A 183 -15.30 -16.88 -17.42
CA THR A 183 -13.92 -17.22 -17.01
C THR A 183 -12.89 -16.77 -18.04
N ASP A 184 -13.20 -16.90 -19.33
CA ASP A 184 -12.30 -16.48 -20.42
C ASP A 184 -12.25 -14.96 -20.55
N MET A 185 -13.38 -14.29 -20.34
CA MET A 185 -13.47 -12.82 -20.29
C MET A 185 -12.69 -12.26 -19.09
N PHE A 186 -12.82 -12.90 -17.93
CA PHE A 186 -12.06 -12.50 -16.73
C PHE A 186 -10.56 -12.75 -16.90
N ALA A 187 -10.17 -13.88 -17.47
CA ALA A 187 -8.77 -14.18 -17.79
C ALA A 187 -8.18 -13.15 -18.78
N GLY A 188 -8.91 -12.82 -19.84
CA GLY A 188 -8.49 -11.78 -20.79
C GLY A 188 -8.39 -10.38 -20.17
N PHE A 189 -9.26 -10.05 -19.23
CA PHE A 189 -9.18 -8.81 -18.46
C PHE A 189 -7.92 -8.77 -17.58
N VAL A 190 -7.64 -9.85 -16.84
CA VAL A 190 -6.44 -9.99 -16.01
C VAL A 190 -5.16 -9.92 -16.85
N ASP A 191 -5.16 -10.53 -18.06
CA ASP A 191 -4.02 -10.46 -18.99
C ASP A 191 -3.72 -9.03 -19.44
N ARG A 192 -4.75 -8.28 -19.80
CA ARG A 192 -4.59 -6.87 -20.19
C ARG A 192 -4.08 -6.00 -19.05
N ILE A 193 -4.58 -6.21 -17.84
CA ILE A 193 -4.11 -5.47 -16.67
C ILE A 193 -2.65 -5.83 -16.35
N ASN A 194 -2.27 -7.10 -16.42
CA ASN A 194 -0.88 -7.52 -16.24
C ASN A 194 0.05 -6.89 -17.26
N TYR A 195 -0.36 -6.84 -18.53
CA TYR A 195 0.40 -6.18 -19.59
C TYR A 195 0.63 -4.69 -19.30
N VAL A 196 -0.42 -3.98 -18.88
CA VAL A 196 -0.31 -2.57 -18.45
C VAL A 196 0.59 -2.44 -17.23
N GLY A 197 0.49 -3.37 -16.28
CA GLY A 197 1.34 -3.41 -15.08
C GLY A 197 2.82 -3.57 -15.41
N GLU A 198 3.16 -4.49 -16.32
CA GLU A 198 4.53 -4.64 -16.82
C GLU A 198 5.01 -3.36 -17.53
N ALA A 199 4.17 -2.77 -18.36
CA ALA A 199 4.52 -1.53 -19.05
C ALA A 199 4.77 -0.36 -18.08
N THR A 200 4.00 -0.24 -17.00
CA THR A 200 4.22 0.80 -15.98
C THR A 200 5.52 0.57 -15.20
N GLU A 201 5.92 -0.68 -14.95
CA GLU A 201 7.19 -0.99 -14.31
C GLU A 201 8.38 -0.72 -15.24
N LEU A 202 8.23 -0.99 -16.53
CA LEU A 202 9.24 -0.72 -17.54
C LEU A 202 9.40 0.76 -17.85
N ALA A 203 8.36 1.55 -17.69
CA ALA A 203 8.30 2.93 -18.14
C ALA A 203 9.48 3.81 -17.65
N THR A 204 9.71 3.84 -16.34
CA THR A 204 10.83 4.61 -15.77
C THR A 204 12.19 4.00 -16.10
N ARG A 205 12.28 2.67 -16.16
CA ARG A 205 13.53 1.98 -16.55
C ARG A 205 13.90 2.26 -18.00
N GLU A 206 12.92 2.24 -18.92
CA GLU A 206 13.14 2.62 -20.32
C GLU A 206 13.60 4.08 -20.41
N ALA A 207 12.96 4.97 -19.68
CA ALA A 207 13.35 6.38 -19.65
C ALA A 207 14.81 6.57 -19.21
N ILE A 208 15.23 5.86 -18.14
CA ILE A 208 16.63 5.88 -17.65
C ILE A 208 17.56 5.33 -18.74
N TYR A 209 17.26 4.12 -19.24
CA TYR A 209 18.06 3.45 -20.27
C TYR A 209 18.26 4.34 -21.49
N ARG A 210 17.18 4.82 -22.07
CA ARG A 210 17.19 5.66 -23.26
C ARG A 210 17.98 6.95 -23.05
N ARG A 211 17.76 7.64 -21.93
CA ARG A 211 18.48 8.88 -21.62
C ARG A 211 19.98 8.70 -21.43
N LEU A 212 20.40 7.58 -20.85
CA LEU A 212 21.80 7.25 -20.68
C LEU A 212 22.44 6.88 -22.02
N VAL A 213 21.77 6.07 -22.84
CA VAL A 213 22.25 5.73 -24.19
C VAL A 213 22.32 6.95 -25.12
N GLU A 214 21.30 7.82 -25.10
CA GLU A 214 21.31 9.13 -25.79
C GLU A 214 22.48 10.01 -25.33
N GLY A 215 22.88 9.89 -24.05
CA GLY A 215 24.04 10.58 -23.46
C GLY A 215 25.39 9.92 -23.74
N GLY A 216 25.45 8.83 -24.51
CA GLY A 216 26.68 8.12 -24.89
C GLY A 216 27.13 7.04 -23.90
N THR A 217 26.32 6.69 -22.89
CA THR A 217 26.61 5.57 -21.98
C THR A 217 26.49 4.25 -22.72
N ASP A 218 27.38 3.31 -22.43
CA ASP A 218 27.29 1.94 -22.98
C ASP A 218 25.93 1.30 -22.64
N LYS A 219 25.41 0.52 -23.58
CA LYS A 219 24.08 -0.09 -23.48
C LYS A 219 23.95 -1.05 -22.28
N ALA A 220 25.00 -1.80 -21.97
CA ALA A 220 24.99 -2.73 -20.83
C ALA A 220 25.00 -1.96 -19.51
N ASP A 221 25.80 -0.88 -19.39
CA ASP A 221 25.85 -0.02 -18.23
C ASP A 221 24.52 0.72 -18.04
N ALA A 222 23.95 1.25 -19.13
CA ALA A 222 22.64 1.90 -19.11
C ALA A 222 21.52 0.93 -18.66
N ALA A 223 21.54 -0.31 -19.14
CA ALA A 223 20.60 -1.34 -18.74
C ALA A 223 20.78 -1.75 -17.27
N TYR A 224 22.01 -1.84 -16.81
CA TYR A 224 22.33 -2.12 -15.41
C TYR A 224 21.83 -0.98 -14.48
N GLU A 225 22.07 0.28 -14.86
CA GLU A 225 21.59 1.43 -14.10
C GLU A 225 20.05 1.48 -14.05
N ALA A 226 19.39 1.24 -15.18
CA ALA A 226 17.93 1.15 -15.26
C ALA A 226 17.36 0.03 -14.38
N LEU A 227 18.02 -1.14 -14.37
CA LEU A 227 17.66 -2.26 -13.50
C LEU A 227 17.83 -1.92 -12.02
N ASN A 228 18.86 -1.17 -11.68
CA ASN A 228 19.21 -0.83 -10.30
C ASN A 228 18.29 0.23 -9.68
N LEU A 229 17.38 0.83 -10.41
CA LEU A 229 16.35 1.69 -9.83
C LEU A 229 15.61 0.96 -8.67
N ILE A 230 15.15 -0.26 -8.93
CA ILE A 230 14.70 -1.23 -7.91
C ILE A 230 15.06 -2.62 -8.43
N ASN A 231 16.13 -3.21 -7.94
CA ASN A 231 16.59 -4.50 -8.42
C ASN A 231 16.01 -5.67 -7.61
N TYR A 232 14.84 -6.15 -8.00
CA TYR A 232 14.17 -7.28 -7.34
C TYR A 232 14.93 -8.61 -7.44
N SER A 233 15.96 -8.73 -8.28
CA SER A 233 16.77 -9.94 -8.38
C SER A 233 17.70 -10.13 -7.17
N ARG A 234 18.03 -9.08 -6.45
CA ARG A 234 18.83 -9.12 -5.22
C ARG A 234 17.95 -9.59 -4.06
N ARG A 235 18.14 -10.85 -3.63
CA ARG A 235 17.28 -11.50 -2.61
C ARG A 235 18.03 -12.00 -1.39
N GLY A 236 19.24 -11.56 -1.19
CA GLY A 236 20.15 -12.09 -0.16
C GLY A 236 20.80 -13.42 -0.55
N ASN A 237 21.78 -13.82 0.24
CA ASN A 237 22.51 -15.08 0.04
C ASN A 237 21.96 -16.14 1.00
N PRO A 238 21.52 -17.33 0.54
CA PRO A 238 21.00 -18.38 1.41
C PRO A 238 22.09 -19.08 2.24
N GLN A 239 23.36 -18.67 2.16
CA GLN A 239 24.51 -19.39 2.73
C GLN A 239 24.99 -18.94 4.12
N GLY A 240 24.20 -18.20 4.88
CA GLY A 240 24.51 -17.91 6.28
C GLY A 240 24.24 -16.51 6.79
N GLY A 241 24.16 -16.37 8.10
CA GLY A 241 23.99 -15.12 8.82
C GLY A 241 22.70 -14.35 8.51
N LEU A 242 22.74 -13.03 8.61
CA LEU A 242 21.60 -12.13 8.34
C LEU A 242 21.10 -12.25 6.91
N ALA A 243 21.98 -12.51 5.93
CA ALA A 243 21.60 -12.69 4.53
C ALA A 243 20.73 -13.93 4.30
N GLN A 244 20.93 -15.00 5.06
CA GLN A 244 20.08 -16.20 5.03
C GLN A 244 18.70 -15.89 5.61
N THR A 245 18.64 -15.20 6.75
CA THR A 245 17.38 -14.77 7.36
C THR A 245 16.59 -13.90 6.39
N PHE A 246 17.24 -12.95 5.74
CA PHE A 246 16.61 -12.11 4.72
C PHE A 246 16.07 -12.94 3.54
N ALA A 247 16.87 -13.88 3.01
CA ALA A 247 16.45 -14.76 1.92
C ALA A 247 15.23 -15.63 2.27
N LEU A 248 15.08 -16.01 3.56
CA LEU A 248 13.91 -16.74 4.06
C LEU A 248 12.69 -15.82 4.24
N LEU A 249 12.89 -14.57 4.68
CA LEU A 249 11.79 -13.63 4.93
C LEU A 249 11.22 -13.01 3.64
N VAL A 250 12.05 -12.75 2.63
CA VAL A 250 11.62 -12.14 1.36
C VAL A 250 10.41 -12.81 0.71
N PRO A 251 10.31 -14.15 0.63
CA PRO A 251 9.13 -14.78 0.06
C PRO A 251 7.89 -14.76 0.97
N LEU A 252 8.06 -14.54 2.27
CA LEU A 252 6.98 -14.58 3.27
C LEU A 252 6.40 -13.19 3.57
N VAL A 253 7.26 -12.16 3.59
CA VAL A 253 6.89 -10.79 3.91
C VAL A 253 6.72 -9.98 2.62
N PRO A 254 5.50 -9.51 2.31
CA PRO A 254 5.26 -8.73 1.11
C PRO A 254 6.09 -7.45 1.09
N PHE A 255 6.59 -7.12 -0.10
CA PHE A 255 7.36 -5.89 -0.37
C PHE A 255 8.65 -5.71 0.43
N LEU A 256 9.07 -6.67 1.27
CA LEU A 256 10.33 -6.58 2.02
C LEU A 256 11.51 -6.35 1.07
N ASN A 257 11.61 -7.14 -0.01
CA ASN A 257 12.68 -6.97 -0.99
C ASN A 257 12.64 -5.59 -1.67
N ALA A 258 11.45 -5.11 -2.05
CA ALA A 258 11.30 -3.80 -2.67
C ALA A 258 11.83 -2.68 -1.75
N ARG A 259 11.49 -2.76 -0.48
CA ARG A 259 11.89 -1.81 0.56
C ARG A 259 13.40 -1.81 0.78
N VAL A 260 13.99 -3.00 0.93
CA VAL A 260 15.45 -3.13 1.09
C VAL A 260 16.19 -2.64 -0.16
N GLN A 261 15.68 -2.92 -1.37
CA GLN A 261 16.29 -2.43 -2.60
C GLN A 261 16.15 -0.91 -2.76
N GLY A 262 15.03 -0.31 -2.34
CA GLY A 262 14.86 1.14 -2.31
C GLY A 262 15.85 1.83 -1.37
N LEU A 263 16.02 1.29 -0.15
CA LEU A 263 17.03 1.76 0.81
C LEU A 263 18.45 1.58 0.28
N TYR A 264 18.75 0.42 -0.31
CA TYR A 264 20.04 0.16 -0.94
C TYR A 264 20.32 1.15 -2.06
N ARG A 265 19.35 1.39 -2.95
CA ARG A 265 19.49 2.37 -4.03
C ARG A 265 19.73 3.78 -3.51
N THR A 266 18.95 4.19 -2.52
CA THR A 266 19.11 5.51 -1.88
C THR A 266 20.51 5.62 -1.22
N GLY A 267 20.96 4.57 -0.52
CA GLY A 267 22.30 4.53 0.07
C GLY A 267 23.42 4.59 -0.97
N THR A 268 23.33 3.82 -2.05
CA THR A 268 24.34 3.81 -3.12
C THR A 268 24.39 5.12 -3.92
N ALA A 269 23.30 5.87 -3.99
CA ALA A 269 23.28 7.20 -4.60
C ALA A 269 24.16 8.20 -3.83
N PHE A 270 24.51 7.91 -2.56
CA PHE A 270 25.47 8.66 -1.75
C PHE A 270 26.84 7.94 -1.60
N GLY A 271 27.08 6.86 -2.34
CA GLY A 271 28.22 5.98 -2.16
C GLY A 271 29.58 6.58 -2.58
N THR A 272 29.61 7.54 -3.48
CA THR A 272 30.82 8.28 -3.87
C THR A 272 30.57 9.77 -3.77
N GLU A 273 31.63 10.58 -3.62
CA GLU A 273 31.50 12.04 -3.52
C GLU A 273 30.80 12.65 -4.75
N ALA A 274 31.13 12.18 -5.95
CA ALA A 274 30.52 12.68 -7.19
C ALA A 274 29.01 12.34 -7.28
N THR A 275 28.59 11.10 -6.97
CA THR A 275 27.19 10.71 -6.98
C THR A 275 26.42 11.36 -5.84
N ALA A 276 27.02 11.45 -4.65
CA ALA A 276 26.43 12.11 -3.49
C ALA A 276 26.12 13.60 -3.77
N ARG A 277 27.05 14.33 -4.40
CA ARG A 277 26.83 15.73 -4.76
C ARG A 277 25.67 15.89 -5.74
N LYS A 278 25.60 15.08 -6.79
CA LYS A 278 24.51 15.11 -7.77
C LYS A 278 23.16 14.78 -7.11
N THR A 279 23.12 13.72 -6.31
CA THR A 279 21.92 13.28 -5.58
C THR A 279 21.47 14.35 -4.59
N ALA A 280 22.40 14.98 -3.87
CA ALA A 280 22.08 16.05 -2.94
C ALA A 280 21.47 17.26 -3.66
N VAL A 281 22.04 17.70 -4.79
CA VAL A 281 21.48 18.82 -5.58
C VAL A 281 20.06 18.52 -6.05
N LYS A 282 19.84 17.33 -6.62
CA LYS A 282 18.50 16.90 -7.08
C LYS A 282 17.52 16.73 -5.91
N GLY A 283 18.00 16.18 -4.79
CA GLY A 283 17.22 16.04 -3.56
C GLY A 283 16.84 17.40 -2.96
N LEU A 284 17.77 18.37 -2.92
CA LEU A 284 17.49 19.73 -2.47
C LEU A 284 16.48 20.44 -3.40
N ALA A 285 16.53 20.20 -4.72
CA ALA A 285 15.52 20.72 -5.63
C ALA A 285 14.13 20.13 -5.33
N LEU A 286 14.04 18.81 -5.07
CA LEU A 286 12.81 18.15 -4.64
C LEU A 286 12.32 18.72 -3.29
N MET A 287 13.22 18.96 -2.35
CA MET A 287 12.92 19.58 -1.04
C MET A 287 12.35 20.99 -1.23
N GLY A 288 12.98 21.81 -2.05
CA GLY A 288 12.51 23.18 -2.34
C GLY A 288 11.12 23.18 -2.97
N MET A 289 10.86 22.28 -3.93
CA MET A 289 9.52 22.09 -4.52
C MET A 289 8.51 21.66 -3.46
N SER A 290 8.87 20.71 -2.61
CA SER A 290 8.01 20.17 -1.56
C SER A 290 7.65 21.24 -0.53
N ILE A 291 8.63 21.98 -0.04
CA ILE A 291 8.43 23.08 0.91
C ILE A 291 7.60 24.21 0.28
N GLY A 292 7.87 24.56 -0.99
CA GLY A 292 7.07 25.54 -1.70
C GLY A 292 5.61 25.14 -1.82
N LEU A 293 5.35 23.89 -2.21
CA LEU A 293 3.99 23.33 -2.29
C LEU A 293 3.32 23.30 -0.90
N TYR A 294 4.05 22.80 0.11
CA TYR A 294 3.58 22.80 1.50
C TYR A 294 3.19 24.21 1.97
N SER A 295 4.05 25.20 1.71
CA SER A 295 3.82 26.60 2.14
C SER A 295 2.54 27.20 1.56
N ILE A 296 2.16 26.81 0.33
CA ILE A 296 0.90 27.24 -0.30
C ILE A 296 -0.28 26.43 0.23
N MET A 297 -0.15 25.11 0.26
CA MET A 297 -1.27 24.21 0.59
C MET A 297 -1.61 24.20 2.08
N SER A 298 -0.62 24.39 2.96
CA SER A 298 -0.82 24.47 4.41
C SER A 298 -1.61 25.70 4.88
N GLN A 299 -1.81 26.68 4.01
CA GLN A 299 -2.66 27.85 4.30
C GLN A 299 -4.16 27.56 4.04
N GLN A 300 -4.48 26.41 3.46
CA GLN A 300 -5.88 26.04 3.22
C GLN A 300 -6.53 25.54 4.50
N ASP A 301 -7.78 25.93 4.75
CA ASP A 301 -8.57 25.54 5.93
C ASP A 301 -8.73 24.02 6.11
N ASP A 302 -8.52 23.27 5.04
CA ASP A 302 -8.61 21.81 5.04
C ASP A 302 -7.31 21.13 5.44
N TRP A 303 -6.18 21.84 5.46
CA TRP A 303 -4.87 21.25 5.72
C TRP A 303 -4.74 20.64 7.12
N ASP A 304 -5.16 21.36 8.15
CA ASP A 304 -5.06 20.88 9.54
C ASP A 304 -5.95 19.67 9.82
N LYS A 305 -6.95 19.49 8.97
CA LYS A 305 -7.94 18.42 9.04
C LYS A 305 -7.56 17.17 8.24
N GLU A 306 -6.48 17.25 7.45
CA GLU A 306 -5.98 16.08 6.73
C GLU A 306 -5.34 15.09 7.71
N PRO A 307 -5.69 13.80 7.60
CA PRO A 307 -5.08 12.76 8.41
C PRO A 307 -3.56 12.72 8.23
N LEU A 308 -2.83 12.50 9.32
CA LEU A 308 -1.37 12.46 9.32
C LEU A 308 -0.80 11.55 8.23
N HIS A 309 -1.33 10.34 8.07
CA HIS A 309 -0.87 9.39 7.05
C HIS A 309 -0.96 9.94 5.61
N ARG A 310 -1.86 10.88 5.31
CA ARG A 310 -1.93 11.54 4.00
C ARG A 310 -0.88 12.61 3.85
N LYS A 311 -0.69 13.46 4.86
CA LYS A 311 0.39 14.46 4.89
C LYS A 311 1.76 13.81 4.70
N LEU A 312 1.99 12.65 5.34
CA LEU A 312 3.25 11.93 5.26
C LEU A 312 3.52 11.28 3.89
N ASN A 313 2.48 10.76 3.21
CA ASN A 313 2.64 9.89 2.03
C ASN A 313 2.27 10.54 0.69
N TYR A 314 1.65 11.74 0.71
CA TYR A 314 1.19 12.40 -0.51
C TYR A 314 1.53 13.89 -0.50
N TYR A 315 1.84 14.44 -1.67
CA TYR A 315 1.68 15.85 -1.93
C TYR A 315 0.19 16.11 -2.13
N ILE A 316 -0.36 17.02 -1.34
CA ILE A 316 -1.80 17.35 -1.35
C ILE A 316 -1.96 18.67 -2.06
N ILE A 317 -2.71 18.69 -3.16
CA ILE A 317 -3.00 19.89 -3.93
C ILE A 317 -4.49 20.16 -3.90
N TYR A 318 -4.88 21.31 -3.40
CA TYR A 318 -6.26 21.77 -3.41
C TYR A 318 -6.51 22.63 -4.64
N ALA A 319 -7.52 22.28 -5.44
CA ALA A 319 -7.93 23.01 -6.63
C ALA A 319 -9.45 23.03 -6.73
N GLY A 320 -10.05 24.19 -6.46
CA GLY A 320 -11.50 24.37 -6.41
C GLY A 320 -12.16 23.46 -5.37
N ASP A 321 -13.13 22.68 -5.79
CA ASP A 321 -13.88 21.68 -5.00
C ASP A 321 -13.18 20.32 -4.89
N LYS A 322 -12.00 20.20 -5.49
CA LYS A 322 -11.23 18.93 -5.55
C LYS A 322 -9.90 19.04 -4.82
N LYS A 323 -9.43 17.89 -4.35
CA LYS A 323 -8.06 17.70 -3.88
C LYS A 323 -7.40 16.54 -4.62
N PHE A 324 -6.17 16.77 -5.00
CA PHE A 324 -5.32 15.80 -5.67
C PHE A 324 -4.26 15.28 -4.69
N LEU A 325 -4.11 13.96 -4.65
CA LEU A 325 -3.17 13.25 -3.80
C LEU A 325 -2.09 12.63 -4.68
N ILE A 326 -0.93 13.30 -4.80
CA ILE A 326 0.20 12.80 -5.59
C ILE A 326 1.11 12.01 -4.66
N PRO A 327 1.37 10.71 -4.91
CA PRO A 327 2.19 9.88 -4.02
C PRO A 327 3.63 10.41 -3.93
N LYS A 328 4.14 10.59 -2.72
CA LYS A 328 5.57 10.90 -2.49
C LYS A 328 6.43 9.66 -2.80
N PRO A 329 7.63 9.82 -3.38
CA PRO A 329 8.55 8.71 -3.58
C PRO A 329 9.02 8.20 -2.21
N PHE A 330 9.01 6.90 -2.01
CA PHE A 330 9.23 6.23 -0.72
C PHE A 330 10.36 6.85 0.13
N GLU A 331 11.54 6.25 0.18
CA GLU A 331 12.67 6.68 1.02
C GLU A 331 13.18 8.07 0.62
N VAL A 332 13.24 8.34 -0.67
CA VAL A 332 13.63 9.64 -1.23
C VAL A 332 12.65 10.73 -0.81
N GLY A 333 11.35 10.44 -0.88
CA GLY A 333 10.29 11.35 -0.44
C GLY A 333 10.29 11.55 1.07
N ALA A 334 10.58 10.50 1.85
CA ALA A 334 10.73 10.62 3.29
C ALA A 334 11.85 11.61 3.66
N ILE A 335 13.02 11.47 3.03
CA ILE A 335 14.21 12.27 3.33
C ILE A 335 14.06 13.71 2.84
N PHE A 336 13.69 13.92 1.56
CA PHE A 336 13.74 15.22 0.91
C PHE A 336 12.40 15.98 0.87
N SER A 337 11.30 15.34 1.28
CA SER A 337 9.98 15.99 1.31
C SER A 337 9.35 15.90 2.69
N THR A 338 9.05 14.70 3.17
CA THR A 338 8.19 14.52 4.34
C THR A 338 8.86 15.01 5.62
N ILE A 339 10.13 14.64 5.88
CA ILE A 339 10.85 15.07 7.07
C ILE A 339 10.95 16.61 7.13
N PRO A 340 11.40 17.32 6.07
CA PRO A 340 11.43 18.79 6.08
C PRO A 340 10.06 19.43 6.32
N GLU A 341 8.98 18.93 5.68
CA GLU A 341 7.63 19.44 5.88
C GLU A 341 7.15 19.27 7.32
N VAL A 342 7.39 18.10 7.93
CA VAL A 342 7.01 17.80 9.32
C VAL A 342 7.72 18.73 10.30
N PHE A 343 9.02 18.98 10.10
CA PHE A 343 9.75 19.92 10.96
C PHE A 343 9.24 21.35 10.81
N ILE A 344 8.94 21.81 9.61
CA ILE A 344 8.37 23.15 9.38
C ILE A 344 6.98 23.25 10.02
N ASP A 345 6.13 22.22 9.87
CA ASP A 345 4.79 22.17 10.46
C ASP A 345 4.85 22.18 11.99
N GLY A 346 5.77 21.39 12.57
CA GLY A 346 6.01 21.35 14.01
C GLY A 346 6.51 22.67 14.59
N ILE A 347 7.44 23.35 13.91
CA ILE A 347 7.93 24.67 14.32
C ILE A 347 6.80 25.71 14.25
N ARG A 348 6.05 25.71 13.14
CA ARG A 348 4.93 26.62 12.91
C ARG A 348 3.85 26.48 13.98
N ASN A 349 3.48 25.24 14.32
CA ASN A 349 2.40 24.95 15.24
C ASN A 349 2.88 24.81 16.71
N LYS A 350 4.20 24.86 16.96
CA LYS A 350 4.85 24.62 18.26
C LYS A 350 4.41 23.30 18.91
N ASP A 351 4.23 22.27 18.09
CA ASP A 351 3.71 20.96 18.47
C ASP A 351 4.81 19.89 18.35
N GLY A 352 5.54 19.68 19.45
CA GLY A 352 6.59 18.66 19.52
C GLY A 352 6.05 17.23 19.54
N GLU A 353 4.84 17.01 20.03
CA GLU A 353 4.19 15.69 20.05
C GLU A 353 3.82 15.25 18.64
N TYR A 354 3.28 16.17 17.85
CA TYR A 354 3.04 15.94 16.42
C TYR A 354 4.32 15.54 15.67
N VAL A 355 5.44 16.23 15.91
CA VAL A 355 6.72 15.91 15.28
C VAL A 355 7.19 14.52 15.68
N ALA A 356 7.12 14.16 16.96
CA ALA A 356 7.53 12.85 17.46
C ALA A 356 6.67 11.72 16.86
N GLU A 357 5.35 11.90 16.81
CA GLU A 357 4.43 10.94 16.18
C GLU A 357 4.70 10.81 14.68
N ALA A 358 4.85 11.93 13.98
CA ALA A 358 5.11 11.95 12.54
C ALA A 358 6.44 11.27 12.20
N VAL A 359 7.52 11.57 12.91
CA VAL A 359 8.84 10.94 12.72
C VAL A 359 8.77 9.44 12.99
N SER A 360 8.07 9.03 14.06
CA SER A 360 7.84 7.61 14.35
C SER A 360 7.11 6.91 13.20
N GLN A 361 6.04 7.50 12.69
CA GLN A 361 5.29 6.96 11.55
C GLN A 361 6.12 6.94 10.26
N ILE A 362 6.93 7.96 9.99
CA ILE A 362 7.86 7.98 8.85
C ILE A 362 8.83 6.81 8.94
N PHE A 363 9.43 6.60 10.12
CA PHE A 363 10.36 5.49 10.33
C PHE A 363 9.67 4.14 10.10
N LEU A 364 8.53 3.92 10.74
CA LEU A 364 7.76 2.66 10.61
C LEU A 364 7.30 2.42 9.16
N ASN A 365 6.88 3.46 8.45
CA ASN A 365 6.32 3.31 7.10
C ASN A 365 7.39 3.19 6.01
N ASN A 366 8.55 3.85 6.13
CA ASN A 366 9.56 3.91 5.08
C ASN A 366 10.83 3.11 5.41
N PHE A 367 11.22 3.02 6.68
CA PHE A 367 12.51 2.43 7.09
C PHE A 367 12.37 1.13 7.89
N SER A 368 11.16 0.74 8.29
CA SER A 368 10.90 -0.54 8.94
C SER A 368 10.08 -1.47 8.05
N PHE A 369 9.93 -2.71 8.44
CA PHE A 369 9.06 -3.67 7.78
C PHE A 369 8.10 -4.30 8.79
N ASN A 370 6.89 -4.63 8.35
CA ASN A 370 5.97 -5.42 9.17
C ASN A 370 6.44 -6.87 9.15
N PRO A 371 6.88 -7.44 10.29
CA PRO A 371 7.38 -8.81 10.34
C PRO A 371 6.26 -9.85 10.21
N ILE A 372 5.00 -9.45 10.32
CA ILE A 372 3.85 -10.35 10.27
C ILE A 372 3.64 -10.80 8.82
N PRO A 373 3.70 -12.13 8.54
CA PRO A 373 3.39 -12.63 7.21
C PRO A 373 1.97 -12.26 6.78
N GLN A 374 1.81 -11.83 5.53
CA GLN A 374 0.50 -11.42 5.00
C GLN A 374 -0.57 -12.52 5.12
N ALA A 375 -0.16 -13.78 5.06
CA ALA A 375 -1.08 -14.90 5.23
C ALA A 375 -1.79 -14.91 6.60
N ILE A 376 -1.18 -14.32 7.62
CA ILE A 376 -1.67 -14.33 9.00
C ILE A 376 -2.24 -12.96 9.40
N SER A 377 -1.73 -11.87 8.82
CA SER A 377 -2.07 -10.51 9.21
C SER A 377 -3.59 -10.25 9.27
N PRO A 378 -4.42 -10.57 8.25
CA PRO A 378 -5.85 -10.30 8.31
C PRO A 378 -6.59 -11.07 9.41
N ILE A 379 -6.13 -12.28 9.72
CA ILE A 379 -6.69 -13.08 10.81
C ILE A 379 -6.34 -12.46 12.15
N LEU A 380 -5.10 -12.03 12.35
CA LEU A 380 -4.68 -11.36 13.57
C LEU A 380 -5.39 -10.02 13.75
N GLU A 381 -5.61 -9.26 12.68
CA GLU A 381 -6.35 -8.00 12.73
C GLU A 381 -7.78 -8.21 13.22
N VAL A 382 -8.48 -9.22 12.70
CA VAL A 382 -9.82 -9.60 13.16
C VAL A 382 -9.76 -10.09 14.60
N ALA A 383 -8.87 -11.03 14.94
CA ALA A 383 -8.75 -11.60 16.27
C ALA A 383 -8.40 -10.56 17.36
N THR A 384 -7.61 -9.54 17.00
CA THR A 384 -7.22 -8.45 17.91
C THR A 384 -8.12 -7.23 17.81
N ASN A 385 -9.11 -7.25 16.93
CA ASN A 385 -9.97 -6.10 16.61
C ASN A 385 -9.17 -4.84 16.23
N ARG A 386 -8.06 -4.98 15.52
CA ARG A 386 -7.17 -3.86 15.20
C ARG A 386 -6.70 -3.89 13.76
N ASP A 387 -6.94 -2.82 13.03
CA ASP A 387 -6.34 -2.56 11.72
C ASP A 387 -4.88 -2.13 11.93
N PHE A 388 -3.94 -3.00 11.62
CA PHE A 388 -2.50 -2.73 11.83
C PHE A 388 -1.97 -1.63 10.91
N PHE A 389 -2.57 -1.45 9.74
CA PHE A 389 -2.15 -0.39 8.82
C PHE A 389 -2.62 0.99 9.26
N ARG A 390 -3.85 1.10 9.80
CA ARG A 390 -4.44 2.37 10.23
C ARG A 390 -4.23 2.65 11.71
N GLY A 391 -3.79 1.67 12.48
CA GLY A 391 -3.57 1.77 13.92
C GLY A 391 -4.84 1.92 14.78
N ARG A 392 -6.03 1.61 14.23
CA ARG A 392 -7.33 1.81 14.88
C ARG A 392 -8.10 0.50 15.05
N GLU A 393 -9.10 0.53 15.92
CA GLU A 393 -10.05 -0.59 16.06
C GLU A 393 -10.85 -0.83 14.77
N LEU A 394 -11.09 -2.10 14.44
CA LEU A 394 -11.99 -2.51 13.35
C LEU A 394 -13.43 -2.22 13.74
N GLU A 395 -13.86 -2.74 14.88
CA GLU A 395 -15.17 -2.53 15.46
C GLU A 395 -15.06 -1.62 16.68
N SER A 396 -15.69 -0.45 16.63
CA SER A 396 -15.77 0.45 17.79
C SER A 396 -16.65 -0.18 18.89
N LEU A 397 -16.46 0.28 20.13
CA LEU A 397 -17.24 -0.20 21.30
C LEU A 397 -18.75 -0.15 21.07
N GLY A 398 -19.26 0.90 20.38
CA GLY A 398 -20.68 1.03 20.07
C GLY A 398 -21.20 -0.04 19.08
N VAL A 399 -20.36 -0.43 18.13
CA VAL A 399 -20.71 -1.46 17.14
C VAL A 399 -20.57 -2.86 17.74
N ARG A 400 -19.56 -3.10 18.59
CA ARG A 400 -19.37 -4.40 19.28
C ARG A 400 -20.53 -4.78 20.21
N GLY A 401 -21.28 -3.80 20.70
CA GLY A 401 -22.49 -4.05 21.50
C GLY A 401 -23.70 -4.55 20.71
N LEU A 402 -23.63 -4.54 19.37
CA LEU A 402 -24.69 -5.05 18.51
C LEU A 402 -24.55 -6.55 18.27
N PRO A 403 -25.66 -7.25 17.91
CA PRO A 403 -25.59 -8.60 17.37
C PRO A 403 -24.59 -8.69 16.21
N THR A 404 -23.90 -9.81 16.05
CA THR A 404 -22.79 -9.97 15.08
C THR A 404 -23.20 -9.61 13.65
N GLU A 405 -24.38 -10.01 13.22
CA GLU A 405 -24.97 -9.74 11.90
C GLU A 405 -25.26 -8.26 11.64
N MET A 406 -25.41 -7.46 12.70
CA MET A 406 -25.70 -6.02 12.63
C MET A 406 -24.46 -5.13 12.72
N ARG A 407 -23.28 -5.71 12.98
CA ARG A 407 -22.03 -4.97 13.12
C ARG A 407 -21.52 -4.50 11.77
N ALA A 408 -22.03 -3.36 11.33
CA ALA A 408 -21.67 -2.72 10.07
C ALA A 408 -21.59 -1.20 10.22
N TYR A 409 -20.66 -0.60 9.51
CA TYR A 409 -20.62 0.85 9.33
C TYR A 409 -21.45 1.25 8.10
N SER A 410 -21.78 2.52 8.00
CA SER A 410 -22.44 3.07 6.78
C SER A 410 -21.56 2.93 5.52
N THR A 411 -20.27 2.71 5.68
CA THR A 411 -19.30 2.51 4.61
C THR A 411 -19.05 1.04 4.28
N THR A 412 -19.51 0.11 5.12
CA THR A 412 -19.38 -1.33 4.90
C THR A 412 -20.15 -1.71 3.63
N SER A 413 -19.54 -2.55 2.79
CA SER A 413 -20.12 -3.04 1.54
C SER A 413 -21.47 -3.72 1.78
N GLU A 414 -22.43 -3.49 0.91
CA GLU A 414 -23.75 -4.14 1.00
C GLU A 414 -23.63 -5.65 0.85
N PHE A 415 -22.73 -6.10 -0.02
CA PHE A 415 -22.40 -7.51 -0.14
C PHE A 415 -21.84 -8.09 1.17
N ALA A 416 -20.94 -7.36 1.84
CA ALA A 416 -20.41 -7.78 3.15
C ALA A 416 -21.51 -7.85 4.22
N LYS A 417 -22.49 -6.93 4.21
CA LYS A 417 -23.65 -6.98 5.10
C LYS A 417 -24.52 -8.21 4.84
N LEU A 418 -24.75 -8.51 3.56
CA LEU A 418 -25.53 -9.71 3.17
C LEU A 418 -24.83 -11.00 3.59
N VAL A 419 -23.52 -11.11 3.32
CA VAL A 419 -22.72 -12.29 3.74
C VAL A 419 -22.62 -12.37 5.25
N GLY A 420 -22.48 -11.24 5.95
CA GLY A 420 -22.41 -11.18 7.41
C GLY A 420 -23.67 -11.73 8.08
N GLN A 421 -24.86 -11.56 7.48
CA GLN A 421 -26.08 -12.20 7.97
C GLN A 421 -26.01 -13.74 7.91
N GLY A 422 -25.37 -14.29 6.87
CA GLY A 422 -25.16 -15.74 6.74
C GLY A 422 -23.99 -16.27 7.56
N SER A 423 -22.95 -15.48 7.80
CA SER A 423 -21.73 -15.86 8.53
C SER A 423 -21.81 -15.60 10.04
N ALA A 424 -22.87 -14.99 10.53
CA ALA A 424 -23.10 -14.73 11.96
C ALA A 424 -23.03 -16.02 12.81
N ALA A 425 -23.47 -17.14 12.27
CA ALA A 425 -23.35 -18.46 12.92
C ALA A 425 -21.88 -18.90 13.12
N MET A 426 -20.93 -18.37 12.34
CA MET A 426 -19.49 -18.57 12.49
C MET A 426 -18.82 -17.49 13.36
N GLY A 427 -19.60 -16.54 13.90
CA GLY A 427 -19.11 -15.45 14.72
C GLY A 427 -18.37 -14.34 13.96
N ILE A 428 -18.49 -14.28 12.62
CA ILE A 428 -17.83 -13.29 11.76
C ILE A 428 -18.83 -12.19 11.40
N SER A 429 -18.49 -10.95 11.76
CA SER A 429 -19.32 -9.78 11.43
C SER A 429 -19.11 -9.29 10.00
N PRO A 430 -20.04 -8.46 9.44
CA PRO A 430 -19.84 -7.79 8.16
C PRO A 430 -18.53 -6.98 8.07
N ILE A 431 -18.13 -6.30 9.15
CA ILE A 431 -16.88 -5.54 9.22
C ILE A 431 -15.68 -6.47 9.16
N GLU A 432 -15.69 -7.54 9.93
CA GLU A 432 -14.62 -8.54 9.95
C GLU A 432 -14.50 -9.26 8.61
N PHE A 433 -15.64 -9.61 7.98
CA PHE A 433 -15.65 -10.17 6.63
C PHE A 433 -15.03 -9.22 5.61
N GLU A 434 -15.43 -7.94 5.62
CA GLU A 434 -14.85 -6.92 4.73
C GLU A 434 -13.34 -6.76 4.98
N GLN A 435 -12.90 -6.80 6.25
CA GLN A 435 -11.48 -6.74 6.60
C GLN A 435 -10.71 -7.97 6.09
N LEU A 436 -11.26 -9.17 6.20
CA LEU A 436 -10.65 -10.38 5.65
C LEU A 436 -10.52 -10.29 4.12
N VAL A 437 -11.58 -9.88 3.42
CA VAL A 437 -11.55 -9.71 1.97
C VAL A 437 -10.51 -8.66 1.56
N ASN A 438 -10.50 -7.50 2.20
CA ASN A 438 -9.55 -6.43 1.90
C ASN A 438 -8.12 -6.79 2.32
N GLY A 439 -7.96 -7.45 3.45
CA GLY A 439 -6.67 -7.91 3.96
C GLY A 439 -6.03 -8.96 3.06
N TYR A 440 -6.82 -9.88 2.53
CA TYR A 440 -6.34 -10.92 1.64
C TYR A 440 -6.23 -10.52 0.18
N LEU A 441 -7.12 -9.72 -0.33
CA LEU A 441 -7.15 -9.29 -1.72
C LEU A 441 -6.61 -7.86 -1.92
N GLY A 442 -6.27 -7.16 -0.84
CA GLY A 442 -5.79 -5.77 -0.92
C GLY A 442 -6.78 -4.89 -1.68
N SER A 443 -6.28 -4.09 -2.62
CA SER A 443 -7.14 -3.22 -3.44
C SER A 443 -8.11 -4.00 -4.35
N LEU A 444 -7.80 -5.25 -4.72
CA LEU A 444 -8.75 -6.11 -5.43
C LEU A 444 -9.96 -6.47 -4.57
N GLY A 445 -9.79 -6.58 -3.25
CA GLY A 445 -10.90 -6.80 -2.32
C GLY A 445 -11.94 -5.69 -2.41
N GLY A 446 -11.49 -4.44 -2.40
CA GLY A 446 -12.36 -3.29 -2.60
C GLY A 446 -13.03 -3.26 -3.98
N LEU A 447 -12.32 -3.66 -5.05
CA LEU A 447 -12.89 -3.81 -6.39
C LEU A 447 -13.95 -4.92 -6.43
N PHE A 448 -13.67 -6.05 -5.80
CA PHE A 448 -14.60 -7.18 -5.71
C PHE A 448 -15.87 -6.79 -4.97
N LEU A 449 -15.74 -6.23 -3.76
CA LEU A 449 -16.87 -5.81 -2.93
C LEU A 449 -17.70 -4.72 -3.63
N GLY A 450 -17.05 -3.71 -4.22
CA GLY A 450 -17.71 -2.66 -4.98
C GLY A 450 -18.40 -3.17 -6.25
N GLY A 451 -17.82 -4.15 -6.94
CA GLY A 451 -18.43 -4.83 -8.07
C GLY A 451 -19.67 -5.62 -7.67
N MET A 452 -19.59 -6.38 -6.57
CA MET A 452 -20.74 -7.10 -6.02
C MET A 452 -21.86 -6.16 -5.57
N ASP A 453 -21.53 -5.03 -4.92
CA ASP A 453 -22.50 -4.01 -4.56
C ASP A 453 -23.20 -3.43 -5.80
N SER A 454 -22.46 -3.22 -6.90
CA SER A 454 -23.04 -2.72 -8.16
C SER A 454 -23.97 -3.74 -8.80
N VAL A 455 -23.61 -5.03 -8.76
CA VAL A 455 -24.48 -6.13 -9.24
C VAL A 455 -25.77 -6.20 -8.40
N LEU A 456 -25.65 -6.19 -7.06
CA LEU A 456 -26.81 -6.19 -6.17
C LEU A 456 -27.71 -4.96 -6.39
N GLY A 457 -27.11 -3.79 -6.65
CA GLY A 457 -27.84 -2.57 -7.01
C GLY A 457 -28.64 -2.70 -8.31
N THR A 458 -28.06 -3.36 -9.33
CA THR A 458 -28.74 -3.59 -10.62
C THR A 458 -29.97 -4.50 -10.48
N PHE A 459 -29.93 -5.44 -9.54
CA PHE A 459 -31.07 -6.31 -9.24
C PHE A 459 -32.09 -5.67 -8.26
N GLY A 460 -31.87 -4.41 -7.86
CA GLY A 460 -32.76 -3.69 -6.94
C GLY A 460 -32.77 -4.24 -5.50
N THR A 461 -31.82 -5.11 -5.15
CA THR A 461 -31.72 -5.72 -3.82
C THR A 461 -31.11 -4.79 -2.79
N VAL A 462 -30.41 -3.74 -3.23
CA VAL A 462 -29.79 -2.74 -2.36
C VAL A 462 -30.08 -1.33 -2.90
N PRO A 463 -30.19 -0.33 -2.01
CA PRO A 463 -30.51 1.03 -2.43
C PRO A 463 -29.33 1.68 -3.17
N GLU A 464 -29.64 2.53 -4.16
CA GLU A 464 -28.62 3.31 -4.87
C GLU A 464 -27.84 4.21 -3.92
N ARG A 465 -26.52 4.25 -4.12
CA ARG A 465 -25.64 5.12 -3.34
C ARG A 465 -25.83 6.59 -3.73
N PRO A 466 -25.58 7.54 -2.80
CA PRO A 466 -25.52 8.95 -3.13
C PRO A 466 -24.52 9.22 -4.26
N ALA A 467 -24.81 10.20 -5.13
CA ALA A 467 -23.88 10.63 -6.16
C ALA A 467 -22.52 11.02 -5.54
N GLY A 468 -21.46 10.52 -6.11
CA GLY A 468 -20.07 10.83 -5.72
C GLY A 468 -19.38 11.70 -6.77
N LEU A 469 -18.09 11.92 -6.60
CA LEU A 469 -17.22 12.72 -7.46
C LEU A 469 -17.32 12.34 -8.96
N PHE A 470 -17.55 11.08 -9.24
CA PHE A 470 -17.60 10.53 -10.60
C PHE A 470 -19.03 10.24 -11.09
N GLY A 471 -20.07 10.66 -10.35
CA GLY A 471 -21.45 10.38 -10.72
C GLY A 471 -21.85 8.90 -10.62
N ASN A 472 -22.85 8.50 -11.41
CA ASN A 472 -23.40 7.13 -11.41
C ASN A 472 -23.32 6.45 -12.80
N SER A 473 -22.62 7.05 -13.78
CA SER A 473 -22.42 6.41 -15.07
C SER A 473 -21.54 5.15 -14.97
N VAL A 474 -21.61 4.30 -15.99
CA VAL A 474 -20.72 3.13 -16.09
C VAL A 474 -19.25 3.55 -16.06
N ALA A 475 -18.92 4.69 -16.71
CA ALA A 475 -17.57 5.24 -16.70
C ALA A 475 -17.15 5.71 -15.30
N ASP A 476 -18.04 6.32 -14.55
CA ASP A 476 -17.78 6.76 -13.17
C ASP A 476 -17.61 5.59 -12.20
N THR A 477 -18.42 4.55 -12.37
CA THR A 477 -18.28 3.31 -11.62
C THR A 477 -16.95 2.63 -11.95
N ALA A 478 -16.56 2.59 -13.23
CA ALA A 478 -15.26 2.08 -13.65
C ALA A 478 -14.11 2.91 -13.06
N ALA A 479 -14.17 4.25 -13.09
CA ALA A 479 -13.14 5.12 -12.52
C ALA A 479 -12.99 4.92 -11.00
N ARG A 480 -14.08 4.73 -10.27
CA ARG A 480 -14.06 4.36 -8.84
C ARG A 480 -13.42 3.01 -8.63
N ASN A 481 -13.83 2.01 -9.38
CA ASN A 481 -13.35 0.64 -9.26
C ASN A 481 -11.89 0.50 -9.72
N LEU A 482 -11.43 1.28 -10.70
CA LEU A 482 -10.01 1.36 -11.09
C LEU A 482 -9.15 2.11 -10.08
N GLY A 483 -9.73 2.65 -9.00
CA GLY A 483 -9.00 3.28 -7.91
C GLY A 483 -8.47 4.68 -8.20
N ILE A 484 -8.92 5.34 -9.27
CA ILE A 484 -8.60 6.74 -9.58
C ILE A 484 -9.08 7.66 -8.45
N SER A 485 -10.21 7.31 -7.82
CA SER A 485 -10.74 7.97 -6.63
C SER A 485 -9.77 8.00 -5.44
N ARG A 486 -8.68 7.22 -5.48
CA ARG A 486 -7.61 7.29 -4.48
C ARG A 486 -6.79 8.57 -4.60
N PHE A 487 -6.62 9.08 -5.82
CA PHE A 487 -5.76 10.23 -6.14
C PHE A 487 -6.55 11.53 -6.28
N VAL A 488 -7.84 11.46 -6.58
CA VAL A 488 -8.71 12.62 -6.72
C VAL A 488 -9.88 12.45 -5.77
N LYS A 489 -10.07 13.43 -4.89
CA LYS A 489 -11.15 13.44 -3.90
C LYS A 489 -11.88 14.78 -3.95
N GLU A 490 -13.18 14.77 -3.68
CA GLU A 490 -13.89 16.01 -3.36
C GLU A 490 -13.35 16.59 -2.05
N ARG A 491 -13.21 17.89 -2.00
CA ARG A 491 -13.09 18.59 -0.74
C ARG A 491 -14.40 18.38 0.00
N PRO A 492 -14.41 17.95 1.27
CA PRO A 492 -15.65 17.87 2.01
C PRO A 492 -16.30 19.26 2.00
N ALA A 493 -17.60 19.29 1.79
CA ALA A 493 -18.39 20.54 1.83
C ALA A 493 -18.21 21.29 3.17
N ASP A 494 -17.73 20.57 4.19
CA ASP A 494 -17.27 21.12 5.45
C ASP A 494 -16.19 20.20 6.06
N PRO A 495 -14.98 20.70 6.31
CA PRO A 495 -13.79 19.92 6.68
C PRO A 495 -13.73 19.45 8.14
N SER A 496 -14.81 19.33 8.86
CA SER A 496 -14.85 19.22 10.33
C SER A 496 -14.69 17.81 10.94
N ASN A 497 -14.12 16.83 10.26
CA ASN A 497 -13.89 15.51 10.86
C ASN A 497 -12.98 15.55 12.11
N ARG A 498 -12.04 16.50 12.19
CA ARG A 498 -11.22 16.71 13.39
C ARG A 498 -12.09 17.11 14.59
N TYR A 499 -12.94 18.10 14.41
CA TYR A 499 -13.85 18.55 15.48
C TYR A 499 -14.78 17.43 15.94
N LEU A 500 -15.18 16.54 15.04
CA LEU A 500 -16.00 15.39 15.39
C LEU A 500 -15.25 14.40 16.29
N SER A 501 -13.99 14.08 15.98
CA SER A 501 -13.12 13.26 16.83
C SER A 501 -12.93 13.91 18.20
N GLU A 502 -12.54 15.19 18.22
CA GLU A 502 -12.34 15.95 19.46
C GLU A 502 -13.60 16.03 20.32
N PHE A 503 -14.77 16.16 19.68
CA PHE A 503 -16.06 16.12 20.39
C PHE A 503 -16.29 14.77 21.08
N TYR A 504 -16.08 13.65 20.35
CA TYR A 504 -16.26 12.31 20.92
C TYR A 504 -15.24 12.01 22.03
N GLU A 505 -14.00 12.45 21.86
CA GLU A 505 -12.96 12.35 22.89
C GLU A 505 -13.35 13.12 24.15
N MET A 506 -13.73 14.38 24.01
CA MET A 506 -14.17 15.22 25.12
C MET A 506 -15.38 14.61 25.87
N LYS A 507 -16.34 14.04 25.12
CA LYS A 507 -17.48 13.34 25.71
C LYS A 507 -17.03 12.11 26.49
N ARG A 508 -16.13 11.29 25.91
CA ARG A 508 -15.58 10.10 26.57
C ARG A 508 -14.82 10.47 27.84
N GLU A 509 -13.92 11.45 27.77
CA GLU A 509 -13.20 11.97 28.95
C GLU A 509 -14.16 12.40 30.07
N ALA A 510 -15.21 13.16 29.74
CA ALA A 510 -16.19 13.61 30.72
C ALA A 510 -16.97 12.44 31.38
N ASP A 511 -17.29 11.40 30.59
CA ASP A 511 -18.00 10.23 31.11
C ASP A 511 -17.08 9.30 31.93
N GLU A 512 -15.82 9.12 31.54
CA GLU A 512 -14.82 8.35 32.29
C GLU A 512 -14.46 9.03 33.58
N LEU A 513 -14.30 10.34 33.55
CA LEU A 513 -14.04 11.15 34.74
C LEU A 513 -15.16 11.03 35.79
N LEU A 514 -16.43 11.11 35.35
CA LEU A 514 -17.55 10.93 36.25
C LEU A 514 -17.61 9.51 36.83
N ARG A 515 -17.34 8.50 36.00
CA ARG A 515 -17.26 7.10 36.47
C ARG A 515 -16.15 6.94 37.52
N GLY A 516 -14.97 7.51 37.25
CA GLY A 516 -13.85 7.50 38.21
C GLY A 516 -14.18 8.17 39.54
N ILE A 517 -14.82 9.34 39.50
CA ILE A 517 -15.28 10.05 40.72
C ILE A 517 -16.29 9.21 41.51
N ASN A 518 -17.25 8.56 40.83
CA ASN A 518 -18.25 7.73 41.49
C ASN A 518 -17.60 6.47 42.10
N ARG A 519 -16.66 5.82 41.40
CA ARG A 519 -15.89 4.68 41.94
C ARG A 519 -15.13 5.09 43.22
N LEU A 520 -14.37 6.18 43.20
CA LEU A 520 -13.66 6.67 44.40
C LEU A 520 -14.59 6.92 45.59
N ARG A 521 -15.83 7.39 45.34
CA ARG A 521 -16.84 7.56 46.38
C ARG A 521 -17.34 6.23 46.93
N GLU A 522 -17.59 5.25 46.08
CA GLU A 522 -18.02 3.90 46.46
C GLU A 522 -16.94 3.17 47.26
N GLU A 523 -15.66 3.41 46.94
CA GLU A 523 -14.49 2.89 47.65
C GLU A 523 -14.19 3.64 48.96
N GLY A 524 -14.95 4.70 49.28
CA GLY A 524 -14.75 5.51 50.50
C GLY A 524 -13.68 6.60 50.39
N ASN A 525 -13.04 6.77 49.25
CA ASN A 525 -11.96 7.75 48.99
C ASN A 525 -12.54 9.14 48.66
N ILE A 526 -13.30 9.71 49.62
CA ILE A 526 -14.11 10.94 49.43
C ILE A 526 -13.25 12.15 49.11
N GLU A 527 -12.09 12.31 49.76
CA GLU A 527 -11.22 13.47 49.54
C GLU A 527 -10.59 13.45 48.14
N GLU A 528 -10.14 12.29 47.68
CA GLU A 528 -9.63 12.13 46.32
C GLU A 528 -10.72 12.39 45.27
N ALA A 529 -11.93 11.87 45.49
CA ALA A 529 -13.09 12.16 44.64
C ALA A 529 -13.41 13.66 44.54
N ARG A 530 -13.30 14.39 45.69
CA ARG A 530 -13.49 15.85 45.73
C ARG A 530 -12.36 16.61 45.03
N ALA A 531 -11.12 16.16 45.19
CA ALA A 531 -9.96 16.74 44.51
C ALA A 531 -10.06 16.58 43.00
N LEU A 532 -10.35 15.35 42.52
CA LEU A 532 -10.54 15.03 41.10
C LEU A 532 -11.70 15.84 40.49
N LYS A 533 -12.82 15.99 41.22
CA LYS A 533 -13.95 16.82 40.80
C LYS A 533 -13.58 18.30 40.69
N ARG A 534 -12.80 18.83 41.63
CA ARG A 534 -12.37 20.24 41.63
C ARG A 534 -11.42 20.52 40.46
N ALA A 535 -10.43 19.66 40.26
CA ALA A 535 -9.46 19.78 39.17
C ALA A 535 -10.09 19.76 37.76
N ASN A 536 -11.24 19.09 37.61
CA ASN A 536 -11.91 18.93 36.31
C ASN A 536 -13.30 19.56 36.26
N ARG A 537 -13.53 20.60 37.04
CA ARG A 537 -14.83 21.26 37.17
C ARG A 537 -15.37 21.77 35.82
N GLY A 538 -14.50 22.29 34.97
CA GLY A 538 -14.86 22.83 33.65
C GLY A 538 -15.41 21.75 32.73
N LEU A 539 -14.74 20.61 32.62
CA LEU A 539 -15.18 19.48 31.77
C LEU A 539 -16.49 18.86 32.29
N LEU A 540 -16.64 18.73 33.60
CA LEU A 540 -17.87 18.20 34.20
C LEU A 540 -19.07 19.14 34.02
N ALA A 541 -18.85 20.45 34.02
CA ALA A 541 -19.91 21.44 33.83
C ALA A 541 -20.52 21.36 32.42
N VAL A 542 -19.72 21.04 31.40
CA VAL A 542 -20.22 20.94 30.03
C VAL A 542 -20.76 19.57 29.67
N ARG A 543 -20.61 18.57 30.55
CA ARG A 543 -21.01 17.17 30.26
C ARG A 543 -22.48 17.04 29.88
N ALA A 544 -23.40 17.74 30.55
CA ALA A 544 -24.82 17.70 30.19
C ALA A 544 -25.06 18.23 28.78
N THR A 545 -24.36 19.31 28.41
CA THR A 545 -24.41 19.88 27.05
C THR A 545 -23.83 18.93 26.03
N LEU A 546 -22.70 18.27 26.34
CA LEU A 546 -22.10 17.24 25.47
C LEU A 546 -23.07 16.09 25.21
N ASN A 547 -23.73 15.58 26.24
CA ASN A 547 -24.71 14.51 26.09
C ASN A 547 -25.92 14.93 25.23
N LYS A 548 -26.45 16.13 25.44
CA LYS A 548 -27.54 16.68 24.61
C LYS A 548 -27.12 16.81 23.14
N LYS A 549 -25.92 17.33 22.88
CA LYS A 549 -25.40 17.47 21.53
C LYS A 549 -25.10 16.10 20.89
N TYR A 550 -24.64 15.14 21.66
CA TYR A 550 -24.43 13.77 21.21
C TYR A 550 -25.73 13.11 20.70
N THR A 551 -26.84 13.29 21.44
CA THR A 551 -28.15 12.80 20.99
C THR A 551 -28.55 13.43 19.63
N ILE A 552 -28.38 14.75 19.50
CA ILE A 552 -28.68 15.44 18.23
C ILE A 552 -27.77 14.94 17.09
N LEU A 553 -26.48 14.68 17.37
CA LEU A 553 -25.57 14.14 16.36
C LEU A 553 -25.97 12.74 15.90
N ASN A 554 -26.43 11.89 16.82
CA ASN A 554 -26.95 10.56 16.46
C ASN A 554 -28.21 10.66 15.61
N GLU A 555 -29.17 11.53 15.96
CA GLU A 555 -30.35 11.77 15.13
C GLU A 555 -30.00 12.24 13.71
N ILE A 556 -28.98 13.10 13.58
CA ILE A 556 -28.48 13.54 12.28
C ILE A 556 -27.86 12.37 11.51
N ASN A 557 -27.06 11.53 12.17
CA ASN A 557 -26.43 10.36 11.55
C ASN A 557 -27.50 9.34 11.10
N ASP A 558 -28.55 9.14 11.91
CA ASP A 558 -29.68 8.25 11.56
C ASP A 558 -30.46 8.79 10.35
N LYS A 559 -30.70 10.10 10.28
CA LYS A 559 -31.27 10.75 9.10
C LYS A 559 -30.39 10.57 7.86
N ILE A 560 -29.08 10.73 7.98
CA ILE A 560 -28.13 10.47 6.90
C ILE A 560 -28.21 9.01 6.44
N ALA A 561 -28.25 8.07 7.37
CA ALA A 561 -28.38 6.65 7.08
C ALA A 561 -29.72 6.36 6.33
N GLY A 562 -30.83 6.91 6.82
CA GLY A 562 -32.13 6.78 6.18
C GLY A 562 -32.17 7.37 4.75
N ILE A 563 -31.51 8.52 4.51
CA ILE A 563 -31.42 9.08 3.15
C ILE A 563 -30.61 8.17 2.22
N LYS A 564 -29.51 7.58 2.71
CA LYS A 564 -28.68 6.65 1.91
C LYS A 564 -29.48 5.44 1.43
N THR A 565 -30.37 4.93 2.28
CA THR A 565 -31.21 3.75 2.00
C THR A 565 -32.55 4.08 1.33
N SER A 566 -32.88 5.38 1.14
CA SER A 566 -34.12 5.80 0.47
C SER A 566 -34.08 5.53 -1.04
N GLY A 567 -35.25 5.48 -1.69
CA GLY A 567 -35.38 5.41 -3.14
C GLY A 567 -35.23 6.77 -3.88
N ALA A 568 -34.67 7.81 -3.22
CA ALA A 568 -34.50 9.13 -3.85
C ALA A 568 -33.34 9.10 -4.86
N GLU A 569 -33.42 10.01 -5.86
CA GLU A 569 -32.37 10.19 -6.87
C GLU A 569 -31.01 10.51 -6.23
N PRO A 570 -29.88 10.00 -6.79
CA PRO A 570 -28.54 10.14 -6.23
C PRO A 570 -28.12 11.57 -5.94
N ASP A 571 -28.44 12.52 -6.82
CA ASP A 571 -28.12 13.95 -6.66
C ASP A 571 -28.93 14.60 -5.53
N GLU A 572 -30.18 14.19 -5.37
CA GLU A 572 -31.04 14.66 -4.28
C GLU A 572 -30.55 14.10 -2.94
N LYS A 573 -30.18 12.81 -2.89
CA LYS A 573 -29.53 12.21 -1.72
C LYS A 573 -28.30 13.01 -1.31
N LYS A 574 -27.41 13.32 -2.26
CA LYS A 574 -26.20 14.11 -2.02
C LYS A 574 -26.53 15.47 -1.40
N LYS A 575 -27.42 16.24 -2.00
CA LYS A 575 -27.81 17.57 -1.51
C LYS A 575 -28.39 17.54 -0.08
N ARG A 576 -29.20 16.52 0.22
CA ARG A 576 -29.79 16.34 1.56
C ARG A 576 -28.72 15.95 2.60
N ILE A 577 -27.83 15.04 2.25
CA ILE A 577 -26.74 14.60 3.12
C ILE A 577 -25.78 15.75 3.40
N ASP A 578 -25.39 16.53 2.37
CA ASP A 578 -24.49 17.68 2.54
C ASP A 578 -25.06 18.74 3.50
N ARG A 579 -26.38 18.99 3.46
CA ARG A 579 -27.02 19.89 4.43
C ARG A 579 -26.94 19.36 5.86
N LEU A 580 -27.17 18.07 6.06
CA LEU A 580 -27.10 17.43 7.37
C LEU A 580 -25.65 17.40 7.90
N ILE A 581 -24.67 17.14 7.03
CA ILE A 581 -23.26 17.22 7.38
C ILE A 581 -22.88 18.64 7.82
N LYS A 582 -23.30 19.66 7.08
CA LYS A 582 -23.06 21.06 7.49
C LYS A 582 -23.68 21.38 8.85
N GLN A 583 -24.92 20.92 9.10
CA GLN A 583 -25.58 21.08 10.39
C GLN A 583 -24.81 20.38 11.53
N ARG A 584 -24.43 19.12 11.31
CA ARG A 584 -23.61 18.33 12.23
C ARG A 584 -22.33 19.07 12.60
N ASN A 585 -21.65 19.56 11.59
CA ASN A 585 -20.33 20.17 11.73
C ASN A 585 -20.36 21.51 12.51
N ARG A 586 -21.43 22.32 12.32
CA ARG A 586 -21.63 23.52 13.15
C ARG A 586 -21.76 23.17 14.62
N ILE A 587 -22.55 22.15 14.96
CA ILE A 587 -22.75 21.70 16.34
C ILE A 587 -21.41 21.31 16.99
N VAL A 588 -20.59 20.60 16.22
CA VAL A 588 -19.30 20.08 16.70
C VAL A 588 -18.26 21.20 16.85
N SER A 589 -18.18 22.10 15.86
CA SER A 589 -17.29 23.26 15.90
C SER A 589 -17.57 24.18 17.10
N ASP A 590 -18.85 24.40 17.41
CA ASP A 590 -19.24 25.21 18.59
C ASP A 590 -18.77 24.57 19.90
N MET A 591 -18.76 23.24 19.98
CA MET A 591 -18.31 22.52 21.17
C MET A 591 -16.78 22.54 21.32
N THR A 592 -16.03 22.50 20.22
CA THR A 592 -14.55 22.59 20.27
C THR A 592 -14.11 23.98 20.72
N ARG A 593 -14.76 25.05 20.24
CA ARG A 593 -14.53 26.40 20.73
C ARG A 593 -14.85 26.54 22.22
N LEU A 594 -15.84 25.81 22.72
CA LEU A 594 -16.15 25.79 24.15
C LEU A 594 -15.03 25.11 24.96
N LYS A 595 -14.42 24.02 24.43
CA LYS A 595 -13.24 23.37 25.06
C LYS A 595 -12.07 24.33 25.20
N GLU A 596 -11.76 25.08 24.13
CA GLU A 596 -10.67 26.08 24.18
C GLU A 596 -10.89 27.13 25.24
N ARG A 597 -12.13 27.64 25.40
CA ARG A 597 -12.48 28.58 26.46
C ARG A 597 -12.33 27.98 27.85
N ILE A 598 -12.69 26.71 28.05
CA ILE A 598 -12.55 26.02 29.34
C ILE A 598 -11.07 25.81 29.68
N ARG A 599 -10.22 25.46 28.72
CA ARG A 599 -8.77 25.31 28.93
C ARG A 599 -8.06 26.64 29.16
N GLY A 600 -8.53 27.72 28.54
CA GLY A 600 -7.97 29.07 28.76
C GLY A 600 -8.44 29.74 30.04
N SER A 601 -9.39 29.14 30.78
CA SER A 601 -9.91 29.67 32.05
C SER A 601 -9.34 28.95 33.28
N ASN A 602 -8.54 27.93 33.12
CA ASN A 602 -7.76 27.25 34.15
C ASN A 602 -6.29 27.70 34.05
#